data_baa6030c7220e3cd883b4346a4b1e97a
#
_entry.id   baa6030c7220e3cd883b4346a4b1e97a
#
_cell.length_a   1.000
_cell.length_b   1.000
_cell.length_c   1.000
_cell.angle_alpha   90.00
_cell.angle_beta   90.00
_cell.angle_gamma   90.00
#
_symmetry.space_group_name_H-M   'P 1'
#
loop_
_entity.id
_entity.type
_entity.pdbx_description
1 polymer ?
#
loop_
_entity_poly.entity_id
_entity_poly.type
_entity_poly.pdbx_seq_one_letter_code
_entity_poly.pdbx_strand_id
1 'polypeptide(L)'
;MNDPWEEGLRLFEEGHFEQALYFLEDIDPIEVPDAAYYQALCYSQLGRAEEALKSLDLVIVQESNFLKILQARMIRAFLLTTEKRYPAAEKELKGMIDEGVESVQVFSNYGYVLWATGRGKEGVAWLNRAVTLDPGNANAMNSLGYILAEEGVFLERALQLCRKALALKPENPTYLDSLGWVYHRMGQDKVAKFYLEKAVRAQPDNPDFRQHQRMVLQSLGEESITKRRS
;
A
#
# COMPACT_ATOMS: atom_id res chain seq x y z
N MET A 1 -30.42 14.69 20.29
CA MET A 1 -29.77 14.33 19.01
C MET A 1 -28.31 14.20 19.37
N ASN A 2 -27.67 13.09 18.98
CA ASN A 2 -26.21 12.96 19.17
C ASN A 2 -25.52 14.04 18.35
N ASP A 3 -24.40 14.55 18.84
CA ASP A 3 -23.54 15.45 18.08
C ASP A 3 -23.14 14.75 16.77
N PRO A 4 -23.34 15.37 15.58
CA PRO A 4 -22.94 14.80 14.31
C PRO A 4 -21.47 14.38 14.28
N TRP A 5 -20.60 15.13 14.95
CA TRP A 5 -19.20 14.78 15.07
C TRP A 5 -18.96 13.47 15.83
N GLU A 6 -19.57 13.31 17.00
CA GLU A 6 -19.45 12.07 17.79
C GLU A 6 -20.01 10.85 17.07
N GLU A 7 -21.14 11.01 16.39
CA GLU A 7 -21.75 9.93 15.62
C GLU A 7 -20.92 9.55 14.40
N GLY A 8 -20.38 10.53 13.68
CA GLY A 8 -19.47 10.31 12.56
C GLY A 8 -18.21 9.53 12.98
N LEU A 9 -17.58 9.91 14.10
CA LEU A 9 -16.42 9.20 14.65
C LEU A 9 -16.75 7.76 15.05
N ARG A 10 -17.87 7.54 15.74
CA ARG A 10 -18.32 6.21 16.15
C ARG A 10 -18.48 5.28 14.93
N LEU A 11 -19.15 5.77 13.89
CA LEU A 11 -19.35 5.03 12.65
C LEU A 11 -18.04 4.76 11.91
N PHE A 12 -17.10 5.71 11.93
CA PHE A 12 -15.75 5.51 11.40
C PHE A 12 -15.01 4.39 12.13
N GLU A 13 -15.04 4.37 13.47
CA GLU A 13 -14.41 3.33 14.28
C GLU A 13 -15.03 1.95 14.04
N GLU A 14 -16.33 1.89 13.77
CA GLU A 14 -17.06 0.68 13.41
C GLU A 14 -16.82 0.23 11.94
N GLY A 15 -16.11 1.03 11.14
CA GLY A 15 -15.82 0.75 9.73
C GLY A 15 -16.97 1.05 8.77
N HIS A 16 -17.99 1.79 9.21
CA HIS A 16 -19.14 2.21 8.40
C HIS A 16 -18.86 3.53 7.68
N PHE A 17 -17.88 3.54 6.79
CA PHE A 17 -17.27 4.76 6.22
C PHE A 17 -18.28 5.63 5.43
N GLU A 18 -19.21 5.06 4.67
CA GLU A 18 -20.24 5.82 3.96
C GLU A 18 -21.21 6.51 4.93
N GLN A 19 -21.60 5.82 6.00
CA GLN A 19 -22.46 6.39 7.02
C GLN A 19 -21.72 7.45 7.85
N ALA A 20 -20.43 7.22 8.14
CA ALA A 20 -19.60 8.21 8.81
C ALA A 20 -19.52 9.50 7.98
N LEU A 21 -19.30 9.40 6.67
CA LEU A 21 -19.26 10.55 5.77
C LEU A 21 -20.55 11.37 5.79
N TYR A 22 -21.72 10.71 5.83
CA TYR A 22 -23.01 11.41 5.91
C TYR A 22 -23.07 12.42 7.08
N PHE A 23 -22.43 12.09 8.20
CA PHE A 23 -22.36 13.01 9.36
C PHE A 23 -21.17 13.97 9.28
N LEU A 24 -20.05 13.54 8.69
CA LEU A 24 -18.80 14.32 8.67
C LEU A 24 -18.75 15.36 7.54
N GLU A 25 -19.43 15.14 6.41
CA GLU A 25 -19.37 16.03 5.24
C GLU A 25 -19.99 17.42 5.51
N ASP A 26 -21.00 17.50 6.37
CA ASP A 26 -21.66 18.77 6.72
C ASP A 26 -20.93 19.54 7.82
N ILE A 27 -19.85 18.99 8.39
CA ILE A 27 -19.05 19.65 9.42
C ILE A 27 -18.04 20.58 8.77
N ASP A 28 -18.09 21.86 9.13
CA ASP A 28 -17.11 22.83 8.66
C ASP A 28 -15.73 22.53 9.29
N PRO A 29 -14.69 22.25 8.49
CA PRO A 29 -13.34 22.00 8.98
C PRO A 29 -12.73 23.20 9.71
N ILE A 30 -13.27 24.41 9.54
CA ILE A 30 -12.84 25.60 10.28
C ILE A 30 -13.30 25.51 11.74
N GLU A 31 -14.52 24.98 11.97
CA GLU A 31 -15.08 24.82 13.31
C GLU A 31 -14.53 23.55 13.99
N VAL A 32 -14.38 22.45 13.22
CA VAL A 32 -13.83 21.18 13.70
C VAL A 32 -12.65 20.76 12.80
N PRO A 33 -11.43 21.18 13.14
CA PRO A 33 -10.24 20.94 12.31
C PRO A 33 -9.99 19.45 11.94
N ASP A 34 -10.41 18.53 12.82
CA ASP A 34 -10.26 17.10 12.58
C ASP A 34 -11.25 16.56 11.55
N ALA A 35 -12.33 17.26 11.21
CA ALA A 35 -13.34 16.79 10.27
C ALA A 35 -12.73 16.45 8.90
N ALA A 36 -11.92 17.34 8.33
CA ALA A 36 -11.24 17.09 7.06
C ALA A 36 -10.34 15.84 7.09
N TYR A 37 -9.67 15.59 8.22
CA TYR A 37 -8.81 14.42 8.37
C TYR A 37 -9.63 13.12 8.35
N TYR A 38 -10.72 13.04 9.10
CA TYR A 38 -11.57 11.83 9.12
C TYR A 38 -12.36 11.66 7.82
N GLN A 39 -12.79 12.75 7.18
CA GLN A 39 -13.34 12.71 5.81
C GLN A 39 -12.34 12.07 4.85
N ALA A 40 -11.07 12.52 4.87
CA ALA A 40 -10.02 11.97 4.02
C ALA A 40 -9.81 10.46 4.25
N LEU A 41 -9.83 10.03 5.51
CA LEU A 41 -9.72 8.61 5.85
C LEU A 41 -10.90 7.80 5.32
N CYS A 42 -12.14 8.29 5.49
CA CYS A 42 -13.33 7.65 4.95
C CYS A 42 -13.29 7.54 3.43
N TYR A 43 -13.00 8.65 2.73
CA TYR A 43 -12.85 8.65 1.28
C TYR A 43 -11.78 7.67 0.80
N SER A 44 -10.65 7.62 1.50
CA SER A 44 -9.58 6.66 1.19
C SER A 44 -10.04 5.20 1.30
N GLN A 45 -10.80 4.86 2.35
CA GLN A 45 -11.34 3.50 2.54
C GLN A 45 -12.39 3.14 1.47
N LEU A 46 -13.12 4.13 0.97
CA LEU A 46 -14.13 3.96 -0.08
C LEU A 46 -13.54 4.01 -1.50
N GLY A 47 -12.22 4.17 -1.66
CA GLY A 47 -11.57 4.28 -2.96
C GLY A 47 -11.83 5.61 -3.68
N ARG A 48 -12.33 6.61 -2.98
CA ARG A 48 -12.63 7.96 -3.50
C ARG A 48 -11.38 8.84 -3.37
N ALA A 49 -10.34 8.53 -4.15
CA ALA A 49 -9.01 9.10 -3.99
C ALA A 49 -8.95 10.62 -4.18
N GLU A 50 -9.69 11.19 -5.15
CA GLU A 50 -9.66 12.63 -5.41
C GLU A 50 -10.29 13.44 -4.28
N GLU A 51 -11.36 12.95 -3.67
CA GLU A 51 -11.98 13.58 -2.51
C GLU A 51 -11.07 13.46 -1.27
N ALA A 52 -10.45 12.30 -1.08
CA ALA A 52 -9.47 12.10 -0.02
C ALA A 52 -8.30 13.10 -0.14
N LEU A 53 -7.75 13.25 -1.35
CA LEU A 53 -6.65 14.20 -1.60
C LEU A 53 -7.05 15.65 -1.30
N LYS A 54 -8.27 16.08 -1.69
CA LYS A 54 -8.78 17.43 -1.38
C LYS A 54 -8.90 17.67 0.13
N SER A 55 -9.46 16.70 0.86
CA SER A 55 -9.59 16.80 2.32
C SER A 55 -8.21 16.84 3.01
N LEU A 56 -7.24 16.05 2.52
CA LEU A 56 -5.86 16.11 3.03
C LEU A 56 -5.17 17.45 2.76
N ASP A 57 -5.43 18.05 1.59
CA ASP A 57 -4.91 19.39 1.29
C ASP A 57 -5.44 20.43 2.27
N LEU A 58 -6.72 20.35 2.67
CA LEU A 58 -7.29 21.22 3.70
C LEU A 58 -6.59 21.02 5.05
N VAL A 59 -6.38 19.75 5.47
CA VAL A 59 -5.64 19.45 6.71
C VAL A 59 -4.25 20.07 6.68
N ILE A 60 -3.50 19.90 5.60
CA ILE A 60 -2.12 20.38 5.49
C ILE A 60 -2.04 21.91 5.57
N VAL A 61 -3.05 22.62 5.04
CA VAL A 61 -3.07 24.09 5.01
C VAL A 61 -3.59 24.69 6.31
N GLN A 62 -4.56 24.06 6.98
CA GLN A 62 -5.27 24.63 8.12
C GLN A 62 -4.75 24.14 9.47
N GLU A 63 -4.13 22.96 9.51
CA GLU A 63 -3.65 22.36 10.76
C GLU A 63 -2.36 23.04 11.24
N SER A 64 -2.25 23.26 12.54
CA SER A 64 -1.06 23.79 13.20
C SER A 64 -0.21 22.70 13.88
N ASN A 65 -0.80 21.52 14.10
CA ASN A 65 -0.10 20.40 14.72
C ASN A 65 0.78 19.70 13.71
N PHE A 66 2.09 19.80 13.89
CA PHE A 66 3.09 19.21 12.99
C PHE A 66 2.89 17.70 12.77
N LEU A 67 2.53 16.94 13.80
CA LEU A 67 2.32 15.49 13.68
C LEU A 67 1.12 15.16 12.80
N LYS A 68 0.03 15.92 12.92
CA LYS A 68 -1.15 15.71 12.05
C LYS A 68 -0.85 16.10 10.60
N ILE A 69 -0.13 17.21 10.39
CA ILE A 69 0.34 17.59 9.04
C ILE A 69 1.18 16.47 8.45
N LEU A 70 2.11 15.93 9.21
CA LEU A 70 2.97 14.84 8.75
C LEU A 70 2.16 13.59 8.41
N GLN A 71 1.19 13.20 9.26
CA GLN A 71 0.30 12.08 8.99
C GLN A 71 -0.51 12.30 7.71
N ALA A 72 -1.11 13.49 7.52
CA ALA A 72 -1.85 13.85 6.32
C ALA A 72 -0.96 13.77 5.06
N ARG A 73 0.26 14.28 5.12
CA ARG A 73 1.25 14.21 4.03
C ARG A 73 1.63 12.75 3.69
N MET A 74 1.80 11.91 4.69
CA MET A 74 2.09 10.49 4.48
C MET A 74 0.94 9.76 3.80
N ILE A 75 -0.31 10.02 4.22
CA ILE A 75 -1.51 9.45 3.59
C ILE A 75 -1.65 9.98 2.16
N ARG A 76 -1.44 11.27 1.94
CA ARG A 76 -1.46 11.88 0.61
C ARG A 76 -0.43 11.25 -0.33
N ALA A 77 0.79 11.08 0.13
CA ALA A 77 1.85 10.42 -0.65
C ALA A 77 1.50 8.97 -1.00
N PHE A 78 0.89 8.24 -0.06
CA PHE A 78 0.42 6.88 -0.29
C PHE A 78 -0.69 6.84 -1.35
N LEU A 79 -1.71 7.70 -1.25
CA LEU A 79 -2.78 7.79 -2.24
C LEU A 79 -2.24 8.17 -3.63
N LEU A 80 -1.36 9.16 -3.71
CA LEU A 80 -0.72 9.54 -4.98
C LEU A 80 0.06 8.36 -5.59
N THR A 81 0.66 7.52 -4.77
CA THR A 81 1.38 6.31 -5.22
C THR A 81 0.41 5.26 -5.75
N THR A 82 -0.70 4.99 -5.05
CA THR A 82 -1.72 4.02 -5.50
C THR A 82 -2.42 4.46 -6.78
N GLU A 83 -2.64 5.76 -6.94
CA GLU A 83 -3.17 6.37 -8.17
C GLU A 83 -2.11 6.51 -9.29
N LYS A 84 -0.91 5.96 -9.08
CA LYS A 84 0.22 6.01 -10.03
C LYS A 84 0.64 7.43 -10.42
N ARG A 85 0.33 8.41 -9.59
CA ARG A 85 0.75 9.83 -9.74
C ARG A 85 2.17 10.01 -9.19
N TYR A 86 3.10 9.17 -9.66
CA TYR A 86 4.46 9.04 -9.12
C TYR A 86 5.25 10.35 -9.02
N PRO A 87 5.21 11.29 -9.99
CA PRO A 87 5.95 12.55 -9.85
C PRO A 87 5.49 13.39 -8.64
N ALA A 88 4.19 13.40 -8.36
CA ALA A 88 3.63 14.12 -7.21
C ALA A 88 3.96 13.39 -5.89
N ALA A 89 3.84 12.05 -5.87
CA ALA A 89 4.22 11.23 -4.74
C ALA A 89 5.71 11.39 -4.40
N GLU A 90 6.58 11.37 -5.42
CA GLU A 90 8.02 11.56 -5.24
C GLU A 90 8.34 12.91 -4.62
N LYS A 91 7.76 13.98 -5.16
CA LYS A 91 7.96 15.35 -4.64
C LYS A 91 7.59 15.44 -3.17
N GLU A 92 6.45 14.85 -2.78
CA GLU A 92 5.97 14.85 -1.40
C GLU A 92 6.89 14.07 -0.47
N LEU A 93 7.23 12.83 -0.85
CA LEU A 93 8.07 11.94 -0.05
C LEU A 93 9.49 12.50 0.10
N LYS A 94 10.05 13.00 -1.00
CA LYS A 94 11.37 13.64 -0.97
C LYS A 94 11.37 14.89 -0.10
N GLY A 95 10.32 15.71 -0.17
CA GLY A 95 10.18 16.89 0.70
C GLY A 95 10.22 16.51 2.18
N MET A 96 9.47 15.49 2.60
CA MET A 96 9.53 14.99 3.98
C MET A 96 10.91 14.49 4.39
N ILE A 97 11.61 13.79 3.51
CA ILE A 97 12.98 13.30 3.76
C ILE A 97 13.96 14.49 3.90
N ASP A 98 13.86 15.48 3.03
CA ASP A 98 14.70 16.69 3.06
C ASP A 98 14.46 17.53 4.32
N GLU A 99 13.23 17.45 4.89
CA GLU A 99 12.85 18.04 6.19
C GLU A 99 13.34 17.20 7.39
N GLY A 100 14.01 16.08 7.17
CA GLY A 100 14.56 15.22 8.22
C GLY A 100 13.60 14.16 8.76
N VAL A 101 12.49 13.88 8.07
CA VAL A 101 11.57 12.82 8.50
C VAL A 101 12.18 11.45 8.26
N GLU A 102 12.46 10.73 9.35
CA GLU A 102 12.89 9.34 9.32
C GLU A 102 11.71 8.43 9.68
N SER A 103 11.07 7.84 8.67
CA SER A 103 9.91 6.96 8.83
C SER A 103 10.01 5.77 7.90
N VAL A 104 9.70 4.58 8.43
CA VAL A 104 9.62 3.34 7.65
C VAL A 104 8.64 3.48 6.49
N GLN A 105 7.50 4.11 6.73
CA GLN A 105 6.45 4.31 5.74
C GLN A 105 6.93 5.24 4.62
N VAL A 106 7.57 6.36 4.98
CA VAL A 106 8.11 7.33 4.01
C VAL A 106 9.20 6.68 3.16
N PHE A 107 10.17 5.99 3.79
CA PHE A 107 11.26 5.32 3.08
C PHE A 107 10.76 4.18 2.20
N SER A 108 9.79 3.38 2.67
CA SER A 108 9.23 2.27 1.88
C SER A 108 8.46 2.78 0.67
N ASN A 109 7.62 3.81 0.86
CA ASN A 109 6.84 4.39 -0.23
C ASN A 109 7.74 5.09 -1.25
N TYR A 110 8.75 5.85 -0.77
CA TYR A 110 9.73 6.50 -1.65
C TYR A 110 10.53 5.47 -2.46
N GLY A 111 10.98 4.40 -1.81
CA GLY A 111 11.68 3.30 -2.48
C GLY A 111 10.82 2.63 -3.56
N TYR A 112 9.53 2.42 -3.29
CA TYR A 112 8.58 1.90 -4.29
C TYR A 112 8.40 2.87 -5.47
N VAL A 113 8.20 4.16 -5.21
CA VAL A 113 8.02 5.19 -6.25
C VAL A 113 9.25 5.27 -7.15
N LEU A 114 10.46 5.22 -6.57
CA LEU A 114 11.71 5.20 -7.33
C LEU A 114 11.79 3.97 -8.23
N TRP A 115 11.46 2.80 -7.72
CA TRP A 115 11.42 1.59 -8.52
C TRP A 115 10.38 1.68 -9.65
N ALA A 116 9.16 2.11 -9.35
CA ALA A 116 8.08 2.26 -10.32
C ALA A 116 8.39 3.27 -11.43
N THR A 117 9.30 4.20 -11.17
CA THR A 117 9.80 5.19 -12.17
C THR A 117 11.11 4.78 -12.85
N GLY A 118 11.52 3.49 -12.74
CA GLY A 118 12.69 2.93 -13.43
C GLY A 118 14.03 3.14 -12.70
N ARG A 119 14.01 3.65 -11.47
CA ARG A 119 15.20 3.84 -10.64
C ARG A 119 15.35 2.72 -9.59
N GLY A 120 15.26 1.47 -10.05
CA GLY A 120 15.19 0.28 -9.18
C GLY A 120 16.33 0.19 -8.16
N LYS A 121 17.57 0.50 -8.54
CA LYS A 121 18.73 0.49 -7.61
C LYS A 121 18.57 1.49 -6.45
N GLU A 122 18.10 2.69 -6.75
CA GLU A 122 17.83 3.71 -5.72
C GLU A 122 16.66 3.28 -4.84
N GLY A 123 15.60 2.74 -5.45
CA GLY A 123 14.45 2.20 -4.73
C GLY A 123 14.84 1.11 -3.73
N VAL A 124 15.68 0.15 -4.14
CA VAL A 124 16.21 -0.90 -3.25
C VAL A 124 17.03 -0.28 -2.11
N ALA A 125 17.82 0.77 -2.36
CA ALA A 125 18.59 1.42 -1.31
C ALA A 125 17.68 2.04 -0.22
N TRP A 126 16.60 2.71 -0.61
CA TRP A 126 15.64 3.29 0.33
C TRP A 126 14.84 2.24 1.09
N LEU A 127 14.43 1.17 0.42
CA LEU A 127 13.77 0.04 1.09
C LEU A 127 14.69 -0.68 2.09
N ASN A 128 16.00 -0.77 1.79
CA ASN A 128 16.96 -1.26 2.76
C ASN A 128 17.03 -0.35 4.00
N ARG A 129 17.00 0.98 3.83
CA ARG A 129 16.94 1.91 4.97
C ARG A 129 15.67 1.70 5.79
N ALA A 130 14.51 1.50 5.14
CA ALA A 130 13.26 1.20 5.83
C ALA A 130 13.35 -0.07 6.68
N VAL A 131 13.88 -1.17 6.13
CA VAL A 131 14.06 -2.44 6.85
C VAL A 131 15.14 -2.32 7.96
N THR A 132 16.13 -1.45 7.78
CA THR A 132 17.15 -1.19 8.81
C THR A 132 16.54 -0.39 9.98
N LEU A 133 15.68 0.58 9.67
CA LEU A 133 15.01 1.42 10.68
C LEU A 133 14.05 0.60 11.55
N ASP A 134 13.30 -0.33 10.95
CA ASP A 134 12.45 -1.29 11.67
C ASP A 134 12.54 -2.69 11.03
N PRO A 135 13.44 -3.54 11.55
CA PRO A 135 13.60 -4.90 11.05
C PRO A 135 12.40 -5.82 11.29
N GLY A 136 11.43 -5.39 12.10
CA GLY A 136 10.16 -6.09 12.37
C GLY A 136 9.02 -5.66 11.44
N ASN A 137 9.22 -4.66 10.61
CA ASN A 137 8.15 -4.13 9.77
C ASN A 137 7.85 -5.05 8.58
N ALA A 138 6.72 -5.74 8.66
CA ALA A 138 6.30 -6.71 7.65
C ALA A 138 6.10 -6.05 6.26
N ASN A 139 5.54 -4.83 6.21
CA ASN A 139 5.33 -4.12 4.95
C ASN A 139 6.67 -3.77 4.26
N ALA A 140 7.63 -3.22 5.02
CA ALA A 140 8.95 -2.88 4.49
C ALA A 140 9.70 -4.12 3.99
N MET A 141 9.67 -5.21 4.76
CA MET A 141 10.26 -6.49 4.34
C MET A 141 9.62 -7.03 3.06
N ASN A 142 8.28 -7.02 2.99
CA ASN A 142 7.56 -7.48 1.81
C ASN A 142 7.87 -6.63 0.58
N SER A 143 7.85 -5.31 0.71
CA SER A 143 8.15 -4.39 -0.39
C SER A 143 9.57 -4.59 -0.92
N LEU A 144 10.56 -4.71 -0.03
CA LEU A 144 11.94 -4.98 -0.44
C LEU A 144 12.05 -6.35 -1.12
N GLY A 145 11.44 -7.39 -0.56
CA GLY A 145 11.47 -8.74 -1.12
C GLY A 145 10.82 -8.80 -2.50
N TYR A 146 9.67 -8.17 -2.68
CA TYR A 146 8.97 -8.08 -3.95
C TYR A 146 9.83 -7.37 -5.02
N ILE A 147 10.39 -6.20 -4.71
CA ILE A 147 11.19 -5.43 -5.66
C ILE A 147 12.50 -6.14 -6.01
N LEU A 148 13.16 -6.81 -5.06
CA LEU A 148 14.31 -7.65 -5.37
C LEU A 148 13.96 -8.79 -6.35
N ALA A 149 12.77 -9.38 -6.20
CA ALA A 149 12.28 -10.40 -7.14
C ALA A 149 11.96 -9.81 -8.52
N GLU A 150 11.31 -8.64 -8.59
CA GLU A 150 11.05 -7.94 -9.85
C GLU A 150 12.35 -7.66 -10.62
N GLU A 151 13.35 -7.13 -9.93
CA GLU A 151 14.68 -6.85 -10.50
C GLU A 151 15.47 -8.14 -10.84
N GLY A 152 15.03 -9.30 -10.35
CA GLY A 152 15.72 -10.57 -10.55
C GLY A 152 17.06 -10.69 -9.81
N VAL A 153 17.23 -9.92 -8.73
CA VAL A 153 18.48 -9.87 -7.96
C VAL A 153 18.26 -10.34 -6.52
N PHE A 154 19.26 -10.98 -5.94
CA PHE A 154 19.24 -11.44 -4.54
C PHE A 154 17.98 -12.24 -4.16
N LEU A 155 17.56 -13.19 -5.02
CA LEU A 155 16.29 -13.93 -4.89
C LEU A 155 16.19 -14.69 -3.56
N GLU A 156 17.29 -15.26 -3.06
CA GLU A 156 17.32 -15.92 -1.74
C GLU A 156 16.99 -14.94 -0.61
N ARG A 157 17.50 -13.72 -0.69
CA ARG A 157 17.18 -12.67 0.27
C ARG A 157 15.73 -12.22 0.14
N ALA A 158 15.23 -12.06 -1.10
CA ALA A 158 13.83 -11.77 -1.37
C ALA A 158 12.91 -12.81 -0.72
N LEU A 159 13.24 -14.10 -0.89
CA LEU A 159 12.52 -15.21 -0.28
C LEU A 159 12.49 -15.12 1.25
N GLN A 160 13.64 -14.85 1.88
CA GLN A 160 13.71 -14.71 3.34
C GLN A 160 12.85 -13.55 3.85
N LEU A 161 12.88 -12.41 3.17
CA LEU A 161 12.12 -11.21 3.53
C LEU A 161 10.61 -11.45 3.40
N CYS A 162 10.14 -11.98 2.25
CA CYS A 162 8.72 -12.27 2.05
C CYS A 162 8.21 -13.36 3.00
N ARG A 163 9.01 -14.39 3.30
CA ARG A 163 8.65 -15.40 4.32
C ARG A 163 8.50 -14.80 5.70
N LYS A 164 9.41 -13.92 6.13
CA LYS A 164 9.31 -13.22 7.42
C LYS A 164 8.09 -12.34 7.48
N ALA A 165 7.81 -11.57 6.42
CA ALA A 165 6.62 -10.73 6.35
C ALA A 165 5.33 -11.56 6.46
N LEU A 166 5.25 -12.67 5.71
CA LEU A 166 4.10 -13.57 5.76
C LEU A 166 3.96 -14.27 7.14
N ALA A 167 5.06 -14.61 7.80
CA ALA A 167 5.01 -15.19 9.15
C ALA A 167 4.40 -14.24 10.18
N LEU A 168 4.59 -12.93 10.01
CA LEU A 168 3.98 -11.90 10.87
C LEU A 168 2.49 -11.68 10.57
N LYS A 169 2.05 -11.87 9.31
CA LYS A 169 0.66 -11.71 8.87
C LYS A 169 0.30 -12.83 7.88
N PRO A 170 0.00 -14.05 8.36
CA PRO A 170 -0.10 -15.26 7.52
C PRO A 170 -1.22 -15.23 6.47
N GLU A 171 -2.28 -14.47 6.70
CA GLU A 171 -3.43 -14.37 5.79
C GLU A 171 -3.40 -13.11 4.91
N ASN A 172 -2.32 -12.33 4.95
CA ASN A 172 -2.24 -11.13 4.14
C ASN A 172 -2.07 -11.48 2.65
N PRO A 173 -3.06 -11.14 1.77
CA PRO A 173 -3.05 -11.56 0.38
C PRO A 173 -1.89 -10.95 -0.42
N THR A 174 -1.47 -9.73 -0.11
CA THR A 174 -0.31 -9.09 -0.76
C THR A 174 0.99 -9.84 -0.44
N TYR A 175 1.13 -10.35 0.79
CA TYR A 175 2.33 -11.10 1.17
C TYR A 175 2.33 -12.51 0.58
N LEU A 176 1.15 -13.11 0.44
CA LEU A 176 0.98 -14.38 -0.28
C LEU A 176 1.35 -14.22 -1.75
N ASP A 177 0.88 -13.16 -2.40
CA ASP A 177 1.20 -12.84 -3.78
C ASP A 177 2.71 -12.61 -3.96
N SER A 178 3.30 -11.73 -3.17
CA SER A 178 4.73 -11.44 -3.23
C SER A 178 5.59 -12.68 -3.03
N LEU A 179 5.23 -13.55 -2.08
CA LEU A 179 5.96 -14.80 -1.86
C LEU A 179 5.81 -15.76 -3.04
N GLY A 180 4.60 -15.87 -3.59
CA GLY A 180 4.35 -16.65 -4.82
C GLY A 180 5.18 -16.12 -5.98
N TRP A 181 5.23 -14.82 -6.15
CA TRP A 181 6.03 -14.17 -7.18
C TRP A 181 7.54 -14.46 -7.04
N VAL A 182 8.08 -14.35 -5.82
CA VAL A 182 9.49 -14.71 -5.54
C VAL A 182 9.77 -16.15 -5.95
N TYR A 183 8.89 -17.11 -5.62
CA TYR A 183 9.07 -18.50 -6.03
C TYR A 183 9.05 -18.65 -7.54
N HIS A 184 8.17 -17.93 -8.25
CA HIS A 184 8.16 -17.92 -9.72
C HIS A 184 9.49 -17.43 -10.28
N ARG A 185 10.01 -16.30 -9.78
CA ARG A 185 11.29 -15.74 -10.21
C ARG A 185 12.49 -16.66 -9.91
N MET A 186 12.33 -17.59 -8.97
CA MET A 186 13.29 -18.67 -8.67
C MET A 186 13.06 -19.93 -9.51
N GLY A 187 12.09 -19.95 -10.44
CA GLY A 187 11.74 -21.12 -11.26
C GLY A 187 10.97 -22.23 -10.51
N GLN A 188 10.43 -21.92 -9.32
CA GLN A 188 9.68 -22.86 -8.48
C GLN A 188 8.17 -22.72 -8.69
N ASP A 189 7.71 -22.85 -9.94
CA ASP A 189 6.34 -22.49 -10.34
C ASP A 189 5.25 -23.30 -9.64
N LYS A 190 5.51 -24.58 -9.30
CA LYS A 190 4.54 -25.37 -8.52
C LYS A 190 4.28 -24.80 -7.13
N VAL A 191 5.31 -24.26 -6.48
CA VAL A 191 5.19 -23.60 -5.18
C VAL A 191 4.56 -22.22 -5.34
N ALA A 192 4.97 -21.48 -6.36
CA ALA A 192 4.40 -20.19 -6.72
C ALA A 192 2.89 -20.27 -6.88
N LYS A 193 2.40 -21.24 -7.65
CA LYS A 193 0.97 -21.50 -7.89
C LYS A 193 0.18 -21.60 -6.57
N PHE A 194 0.69 -22.35 -5.60
CA PHE A 194 0.03 -22.54 -4.31
C PHE A 194 -0.22 -21.22 -3.57
N TYR A 195 0.79 -20.33 -3.53
CA TYR A 195 0.68 -19.03 -2.85
C TYR A 195 -0.20 -18.06 -3.62
N LEU A 196 -0.06 -17.99 -4.95
CA LEU A 196 -0.84 -17.12 -5.81
C LEU A 196 -2.33 -17.51 -5.85
N GLU A 197 -2.65 -18.79 -5.81
CA GLU A 197 -4.04 -19.24 -5.69
C GLU A 197 -4.69 -18.77 -4.37
N LYS A 198 -3.94 -18.77 -3.28
CA LYS A 198 -4.42 -18.21 -2.00
C LYS A 198 -4.63 -16.70 -2.08
N ALA A 199 -3.71 -15.96 -2.67
CA ALA A 199 -3.83 -14.51 -2.84
C ALA A 199 -5.07 -14.14 -3.68
N VAL A 200 -5.24 -14.78 -4.85
CA VAL A 200 -6.40 -14.58 -5.73
C VAL A 200 -7.71 -14.99 -5.05
N ARG A 201 -7.71 -16.07 -4.27
CA ARG A 201 -8.92 -16.47 -3.51
C ARG A 201 -9.32 -15.43 -2.48
N ALA A 202 -8.35 -14.81 -1.82
CA ALA A 202 -8.60 -13.76 -0.82
C ALA A 202 -9.08 -12.44 -1.45
N GLN A 203 -8.54 -12.09 -2.64
CA GLN A 203 -8.90 -10.89 -3.39
C GLN A 203 -9.07 -11.22 -4.89
N PRO A 204 -10.23 -11.77 -5.29
CA PRO A 204 -10.46 -12.25 -6.66
C PRO A 204 -10.37 -11.17 -7.72
N ASP A 205 -10.67 -9.92 -7.38
CA ASP A 205 -10.73 -8.81 -8.33
C ASP A 205 -9.42 -8.03 -8.45
N ASN A 206 -8.38 -8.40 -7.69
CA ASN A 206 -7.08 -7.77 -7.78
C ASN A 206 -6.39 -8.12 -9.13
N PRO A 207 -6.14 -7.13 -10.00
CA PRO A 207 -5.59 -7.37 -11.34
C PRO A 207 -4.16 -7.89 -11.31
N ASP A 208 -3.34 -7.44 -10.35
CA ASP A 208 -1.93 -7.81 -10.24
C ASP A 208 -1.80 -9.28 -9.81
N PHE A 209 -2.60 -9.72 -8.82
CA PHE A 209 -2.62 -11.12 -8.39
C PHE A 209 -3.06 -12.06 -9.52
N ARG A 210 -4.07 -11.66 -10.29
CA ARG A 210 -4.51 -12.43 -11.48
C ARG A 210 -3.44 -12.46 -12.56
N GLN A 211 -2.67 -11.41 -12.73
CA GLN A 211 -1.58 -11.35 -13.68
C GLN A 211 -0.46 -12.31 -13.28
N HIS A 212 0.01 -12.26 -12.03
CA HIS A 212 1.02 -13.16 -11.52
C HIS A 212 0.59 -14.63 -11.63
N GLN A 213 -0.65 -14.93 -11.24
CA GLN A 213 -1.20 -16.28 -11.36
C GLN A 213 -1.20 -16.77 -12.83
N ARG A 214 -1.64 -15.93 -13.78
CA ARG A 214 -1.63 -16.29 -15.21
C ARG A 214 -0.22 -16.60 -15.70
N MET A 215 0.77 -15.79 -15.35
CA MET A 215 2.16 -16.01 -15.75
C MET A 215 2.68 -17.35 -15.25
N VAL A 216 2.38 -17.72 -14.01
CA VAL A 216 2.77 -19.01 -13.45
C VAL A 216 2.06 -20.18 -14.11
N LEU A 217 0.74 -20.06 -14.37
CA LEU A 217 -0.01 -21.10 -15.07
C LEU A 217 0.48 -21.31 -16.52
N GLN A 218 0.85 -20.24 -17.21
CA GLN A 218 1.48 -20.30 -18.53
C GLN A 218 2.80 -21.06 -18.49
N SER A 219 3.66 -20.73 -17.53
CA SER A 219 4.94 -21.42 -17.33
C SER A 219 4.76 -22.91 -17.05
N LEU A 220 3.71 -23.29 -16.34
CA LEU A 220 3.36 -24.70 -16.07
C LEU A 220 2.65 -25.40 -17.25
N GLY A 221 2.28 -24.68 -18.32
CA GLY A 221 1.51 -25.23 -19.44
C GLY A 221 0.02 -25.52 -19.12
N GLU A 222 -0.50 -24.99 -18.00
CA GLU A 222 -1.85 -25.27 -17.51
C GLU A 222 -2.95 -24.35 -18.08
N GLU A 223 -2.62 -23.21 -18.65
CA GLU A 223 -3.59 -22.26 -19.25
C GLU A 223 -4.40 -22.82 -20.43
N SER A 224 -3.82 -23.80 -21.13
CA SER A 224 -4.47 -24.43 -22.31
C SER A 224 -5.67 -25.31 -21.96
N ILE A 225 -5.86 -25.67 -20.70
CA ILE A 225 -6.89 -26.63 -20.26
C ILE A 225 -8.22 -25.91 -19.97
N THR A 226 -8.18 -24.67 -19.50
CA THR A 226 -9.39 -23.91 -19.13
C THR A 226 -10.17 -23.44 -20.38
N LYS A 227 -9.49 -23.16 -21.50
CA LYS A 227 -10.14 -22.77 -22.77
C LYS A 227 -10.77 -23.93 -23.56
N ARG A 228 -10.49 -25.20 -23.20
CA ARG A 228 -11.07 -26.38 -23.85
C ARG A 228 -12.30 -26.95 -23.15
N ARG A 229 -12.70 -26.35 -22.01
CA ARG A 229 -13.87 -26.78 -21.20
C ARG A 229 -15.00 -25.74 -21.12
N SER A 230 -14.89 -24.64 -21.82
CA SER A 230 -15.94 -23.64 -22.05
C SER A 230 -16.37 -23.67 -23.54
#